data_6dc4513cbc372b41cdac98acd9bef644
#
_entry.id   6dc4513cbc372b41cdac98acd9bef644
#
_cell.length_a   1.000
_cell.length_b   1.000
_cell.length_c   1.000
_cell.angle_alpha   90.00
_cell.angle_beta   90.00
_cell.angle_gamma   90.00
#
_symmetry.space_group_name_H-M   'P 1'
#
loop_
_entity.id
_entity.type
_entity.pdbx_description
1 polymer ?
#
loop_
_entity_poly.entity_id
_entity_poly.type
_entity_poly.pdbx_seq_one_letter_code
_entity_poly.pdbx_strand_id
1 'polypeptide(L)'
;MKNTNRMIFQVAVGPQSKLYEHCIESVKNYCAKHDITHHVLTAPQLWIKPDPFNSGRSEESYMKYGGYLPIYEKENAFNYINDYDQIAIIDADIYIRSDAPNIFDEFSDDAAFGAVVERDMPIEDWYEKKIINYSYMQYERLHDFSGINFDPNELGFEFCNMGMILLNCEKFKPYLQGQTPKEFLMRSEFKDFVDGVGTWKWSTDQTLLNFFIKKYRVPLQKMHWKWNGLFTANNKIDECHFIHFFLKDKLPNKGENVEELMNAIN
;
A
#
# COMPACT_ATOMS: atom_id res chain seq x y z
N MET A 1 -20.21 -24.42 -3.51
CA MET A 1 -19.20 -23.44 -3.08
C MET A 1 -19.86 -22.08 -3.06
N LYS A 2 -19.72 -21.31 -1.99
CA LYS A 2 -20.23 -19.93 -1.94
C LYS A 2 -19.44 -19.13 -2.97
N ASN A 3 -20.12 -18.45 -3.88
CA ASN A 3 -19.44 -17.59 -4.86
C ASN A 3 -18.87 -16.41 -4.06
N THR A 4 -17.56 -16.34 -3.86
CA THR A 4 -16.90 -15.29 -3.07
C THR A 4 -16.84 -14.04 -3.91
N ASN A 5 -17.49 -12.96 -3.45
CA ASN A 5 -17.47 -11.67 -4.14
C ASN A 5 -16.17 -10.93 -3.86
N ARG A 6 -15.38 -10.66 -4.90
CA ARG A 6 -14.01 -10.12 -4.81
C ARG A 6 -13.87 -8.82 -5.58
N MET A 7 -13.10 -7.88 -5.05
CA MET A 7 -12.80 -6.61 -5.70
C MET A 7 -11.30 -6.30 -5.63
N ILE A 8 -10.77 -5.72 -6.72
CA ILE A 8 -9.51 -4.98 -6.70
C ILE A 8 -9.82 -3.50 -6.82
N PHE A 9 -9.28 -2.73 -5.87
CA PHE A 9 -9.43 -1.28 -5.77
C PHE A 9 -8.09 -0.61 -6.05
N GLN A 10 -8.09 0.36 -6.97
CA GLN A 10 -6.93 1.20 -7.28
C GLN A 10 -7.26 2.67 -7.15
N VAL A 11 -6.24 3.49 -6.86
CA VAL A 11 -6.36 4.96 -6.80
C VAL A 11 -5.45 5.59 -7.83
N ALA A 12 -6.04 6.28 -8.80
CA ALA A 12 -5.36 7.01 -9.87
C ALA A 12 -5.78 8.49 -9.84
N VAL A 13 -5.68 9.10 -8.66
CA VAL A 13 -6.01 10.51 -8.44
C VAL A 13 -4.78 11.37 -8.74
N GLY A 14 -4.94 12.39 -9.56
CA GLY A 14 -3.89 13.33 -9.93
C GLY A 14 -3.48 13.26 -11.40
N PRO A 15 -2.30 13.78 -11.76
CA PRO A 15 -1.84 13.77 -13.15
C PRO A 15 -1.75 12.35 -13.71
N GLN A 16 -2.27 12.17 -14.91
CA GLN A 16 -2.17 10.90 -15.63
C GLN A 16 -0.71 10.60 -15.98
N SER A 17 -0.36 9.31 -16.01
CA SER A 17 0.97 8.81 -16.34
C SER A 17 0.78 7.58 -17.24
N LYS A 18 1.58 7.48 -18.30
CA LYS A 18 1.55 6.30 -19.19
C LYS A 18 1.80 5.01 -18.43
N LEU A 19 2.68 5.05 -17.42
CA LEU A 19 2.92 3.91 -16.55
C LEU A 19 1.65 3.51 -15.79
N TYR A 20 0.94 4.47 -15.20
CA TYR A 20 -0.30 4.18 -14.46
C TYR A 20 -1.37 3.61 -15.38
N GLU A 21 -1.56 4.19 -16.56
CA GLU A 21 -2.51 3.69 -17.56
C GLU A 21 -2.20 2.23 -17.93
N HIS A 22 -0.92 1.92 -18.17
CA HIS A 22 -0.47 0.57 -18.49
C HIS A 22 -0.66 -0.42 -17.33
N CYS A 23 -0.29 -0.03 -16.11
CA CYS A 23 -0.47 -0.86 -14.92
C CYS A 23 -1.96 -1.11 -14.63
N ILE A 24 -2.81 -0.08 -14.70
CA ILE A 24 -4.26 -0.20 -14.51
C ILE A 24 -4.89 -1.14 -15.54
N GLU A 25 -4.46 -1.06 -16.81
CA GLU A 25 -4.94 -1.99 -17.84
C GLU A 25 -4.50 -3.44 -17.57
N SER A 26 -3.28 -3.67 -17.04
CA SER A 26 -2.84 -5.00 -16.63
C SER A 26 -3.72 -5.57 -15.50
N VAL A 27 -4.06 -4.74 -14.50
CA VAL A 27 -4.97 -5.11 -13.40
C VAL A 27 -6.36 -5.42 -13.93
N LYS A 28 -6.88 -4.63 -14.86
CA LYS A 28 -8.18 -4.86 -15.50
C LYS A 28 -8.23 -6.21 -16.23
N ASN A 29 -7.17 -6.53 -16.97
CA ASN A 29 -7.07 -7.83 -17.68
C ASN A 29 -6.99 -9.00 -16.71
N TYR A 30 -6.24 -8.85 -15.61
CA TYR A 30 -6.18 -9.83 -14.52
C TYR A 30 -7.55 -10.03 -13.86
N CYS A 31 -8.27 -8.96 -13.56
CA CYS A 31 -9.61 -9.02 -12.99
C CYS A 31 -10.60 -9.74 -13.90
N ALA A 32 -10.55 -9.45 -15.21
CA ALA A 32 -11.40 -10.14 -16.19
C ALA A 32 -11.09 -11.64 -16.27
N LYS A 33 -9.80 -12.02 -16.18
CA LYS A 33 -9.37 -13.43 -16.19
C LYS A 33 -9.91 -14.22 -14.98
N HIS A 34 -10.01 -13.58 -13.83
CA HIS A 34 -10.32 -14.24 -12.55
C HIS A 34 -11.73 -13.94 -12.01
N ASP A 35 -12.59 -13.30 -12.80
CA ASP A 35 -13.95 -12.88 -12.40
C ASP A 35 -13.96 -12.01 -11.13
N ILE A 36 -13.11 -10.98 -11.12
CA ILE A 36 -12.93 -10.03 -10.02
C ILE A 36 -13.46 -8.67 -10.45
N THR A 37 -14.21 -7.98 -9.59
CA THR A 37 -14.61 -6.59 -9.85
C THR A 37 -13.40 -5.67 -9.78
N HIS A 38 -13.21 -4.82 -10.80
CA HIS A 38 -12.17 -3.81 -10.81
C HIS A 38 -12.75 -2.42 -10.61
N HIS A 39 -12.29 -1.71 -9.57
CA HIS A 39 -12.69 -0.34 -9.29
C HIS A 39 -11.46 0.58 -9.29
N VAL A 40 -11.51 1.65 -10.09
CA VAL A 40 -10.45 2.67 -10.14
C VAL A 40 -11.01 4.01 -9.69
N LEU A 41 -10.52 4.53 -8.58
CA LEU A 41 -10.86 5.87 -8.09
C LEU A 41 -10.01 6.92 -8.82
N THR A 42 -10.64 7.78 -9.62
CA THR A 42 -9.97 8.81 -10.43
C THR A 42 -10.12 10.23 -9.90
N ALA A 43 -10.99 10.42 -8.90
CA ALA A 43 -11.20 11.71 -8.26
C ALA A 43 -11.14 11.58 -6.74
N PRO A 44 -10.55 12.53 -6.01
CA PRO A 44 -10.44 12.47 -4.56
C PRO A 44 -11.83 12.54 -3.91
N GLN A 45 -12.01 11.76 -2.85
CA GLN A 45 -13.25 11.71 -2.08
C GLN A 45 -13.03 12.03 -0.59
N LEU A 46 -11.93 11.59 0.00
CA LEU A 46 -11.67 11.76 1.44
C LEU A 46 -11.13 13.15 1.76
N TRP A 47 -10.31 13.71 0.87
CA TRP A 47 -9.71 15.03 1.03
C TRP A 47 -9.01 15.20 2.39
N ILE A 48 -8.21 14.21 2.79
CA ILE A 48 -7.45 14.27 4.03
C ILE A 48 -6.42 15.37 3.94
N LYS A 49 -6.44 16.29 4.92
CA LYS A 49 -5.53 17.43 4.99
C LYS A 49 -4.72 17.38 6.27
N PRO A 50 -3.40 17.62 6.22
CA PRO A 50 -2.62 17.85 7.42
C PRO A 50 -3.03 19.17 8.08
N ASP A 51 -2.78 19.30 9.38
CA ASP A 51 -2.98 20.54 10.11
C ASP A 51 -2.01 21.61 9.56
N PRO A 52 -2.51 22.73 8.99
CA PRO A 52 -1.66 23.73 8.34
C PRO A 52 -0.72 24.46 9.33
N PHE A 53 -1.01 24.42 10.63
CA PHE A 53 -0.23 25.11 11.67
C PHE A 53 0.81 24.21 12.33
N ASN A 54 0.59 22.90 12.33
CA ASN A 54 1.46 21.93 13.03
C ASN A 54 2.08 20.91 12.08
N SER A 55 1.83 20.99 10.78
CA SER A 55 2.37 20.04 9.82
C SER A 55 3.89 20.20 9.65
N GLY A 56 4.61 19.09 9.77
CA GLY A 56 6.01 18.97 9.37
C GLY A 56 6.20 18.67 7.87
N ARG A 57 5.11 18.55 7.11
CA ARG A 57 5.15 18.22 5.68
C ARG A 57 5.68 19.42 4.87
N SER A 58 6.36 19.12 3.75
CA SER A 58 6.88 20.17 2.89
C SER A 58 5.75 20.97 2.23
N GLU A 59 5.98 22.27 2.08
CA GLU A 59 5.07 23.17 1.35
C GLU A 59 4.81 22.69 -0.08
N GLU A 60 5.82 22.11 -0.73
CA GLU A 60 5.70 21.51 -2.06
C GLU A 60 4.67 20.37 -2.11
N SER A 61 4.69 19.47 -1.13
CA SER A 61 3.70 18.38 -1.02
C SER A 61 2.30 18.93 -0.80
N TYR A 62 2.17 20.00 -0.02
CA TYR A 62 0.91 20.65 0.27
C TYR A 62 0.35 21.37 -0.95
N MET A 63 1.18 22.11 -1.66
CA MET A 63 0.77 22.93 -2.83
C MET A 63 0.48 22.08 -4.06
N LYS A 64 1.24 21.00 -4.29
CA LYS A 64 1.10 20.11 -5.46
C LYS A 64 -0.30 19.53 -5.62
N TYR A 65 -0.98 19.26 -4.52
CA TYR A 65 -2.30 18.61 -4.50
C TYR A 65 -3.40 19.49 -3.89
N GLY A 66 -3.22 20.82 -3.86
CA GLY A 66 -4.23 21.73 -3.30
C GLY A 66 -4.46 21.53 -1.80
N GLY A 67 -3.43 21.15 -1.06
CA GLY A 67 -3.46 21.04 0.38
C GLY A 67 -4.12 19.76 0.93
N TYR A 68 -4.22 18.69 0.14
CA TYR A 68 -4.64 17.38 0.62
C TYR A 68 -3.60 16.31 0.30
N LEU A 69 -3.74 15.13 0.91
CA LEU A 69 -2.81 14.01 0.82
C LEU A 69 -3.45 12.86 0.03
N PRO A 70 -3.19 12.74 -1.30
CA PRO A 70 -3.78 11.71 -2.15
C PRO A 70 -3.48 10.29 -1.70
N ILE A 71 -2.39 10.10 -0.98
CA ILE A 71 -1.96 8.79 -0.47
C ILE A 71 -3.03 8.13 0.42
N TYR A 72 -3.85 8.90 1.10
CA TYR A 72 -4.93 8.40 1.95
C TYR A 72 -6.26 8.15 1.20
N GLU A 73 -6.30 8.36 -0.12
CA GLU A 73 -7.49 8.00 -0.90
C GLU A 73 -7.65 6.48 -1.08
N LYS A 74 -6.62 5.68 -0.77
CA LYS A 74 -6.69 4.21 -0.79
C LYS A 74 -7.69 3.65 0.21
N GLU A 75 -7.86 4.28 1.35
CA GLU A 75 -8.81 3.88 2.39
C GLU A 75 -10.27 4.04 1.96
N ASN A 76 -10.57 4.71 0.81
CA ASN A 76 -11.91 4.64 0.21
C ASN A 76 -12.37 3.20 -0.05
N ALA A 77 -11.47 2.26 -0.23
CA ALA A 77 -11.79 0.83 -0.35
C ALA A 77 -12.63 0.32 0.83
N PHE A 78 -12.49 0.92 2.02
CA PHE A 78 -13.27 0.52 3.21
C PHE A 78 -14.77 0.84 3.09
N ASN A 79 -15.19 1.72 2.18
CA ASN A 79 -16.61 1.93 1.88
C ASN A 79 -17.29 0.67 1.34
N TYR A 80 -16.53 -0.23 0.72
CA TYR A 80 -17.03 -1.43 0.07
C TYR A 80 -16.97 -2.69 0.95
N ILE A 81 -16.58 -2.54 2.23
CA ILE A 81 -16.37 -3.68 3.14
C ILE A 81 -17.63 -4.47 3.46
N ASN A 82 -18.82 -3.91 3.17
CA ASN A 82 -20.10 -4.59 3.33
C ASN A 82 -20.59 -5.24 2.03
N ASP A 83 -19.98 -4.91 0.89
CA ASP A 83 -20.45 -5.32 -0.44
C ASP A 83 -19.64 -6.49 -1.00
N TYR A 84 -18.42 -6.70 -0.47
CA TYR A 84 -17.49 -7.73 -0.93
C TYR A 84 -17.04 -8.61 0.23
N ASP A 85 -16.70 -9.86 -0.09
CA ASP A 85 -16.10 -10.80 0.88
C ASP A 85 -14.59 -10.53 1.05
N GLN A 86 -13.91 -10.21 -0.05
CA GLN A 86 -12.48 -9.91 -0.07
C GLN A 86 -12.18 -8.70 -0.97
N ILE A 87 -11.28 -7.83 -0.53
CA ILE A 87 -10.82 -6.65 -1.28
C ILE A 87 -9.30 -6.67 -1.35
N ALA A 88 -8.75 -6.48 -2.55
CA ALA A 88 -7.35 -6.12 -2.73
C ALA A 88 -7.24 -4.61 -3.03
N ILE A 89 -6.35 -3.91 -2.32
CA ILE A 89 -6.01 -2.51 -2.61
C ILE A 89 -4.63 -2.53 -3.25
N ILE A 90 -4.51 -2.03 -4.47
CA ILE A 90 -3.29 -2.12 -5.27
C ILE A 90 -2.90 -0.75 -5.80
N ASP A 91 -1.64 -0.34 -5.62
CA ASP A 91 -1.13 0.94 -6.12
C ASP A 91 -1.23 1.01 -7.66
N ALA A 92 -1.48 2.21 -8.19
CA ALA A 92 -1.67 2.42 -9.63
C ALA A 92 -0.40 2.18 -10.47
N ASP A 93 0.76 2.05 -9.84
CA ASP A 93 2.05 1.72 -10.45
C ASP A 93 2.44 0.23 -10.26
N ILE A 94 1.49 -0.62 -9.95
CA ILE A 94 1.69 -2.07 -9.94
C ILE A 94 1.19 -2.67 -11.26
N TYR A 95 2.10 -3.34 -11.95
CA TYR A 95 1.83 -4.18 -13.13
C TYR A 95 1.62 -5.63 -12.70
N ILE A 96 0.58 -6.27 -13.21
CA ILE A 96 0.31 -7.69 -12.99
C ILE A 96 0.67 -8.48 -14.26
N ARG A 97 1.51 -9.51 -14.11
CA ARG A 97 1.84 -10.41 -15.21
C ARG A 97 0.61 -11.20 -15.67
N SER A 98 0.51 -11.47 -16.96
CA SER A 98 -0.65 -12.15 -17.56
C SER A 98 -0.84 -13.59 -17.08
N ASP A 99 0.24 -14.24 -16.63
CA ASP A 99 0.25 -15.60 -16.08
C ASP A 99 0.05 -15.65 -14.57
N ALA A 100 0.00 -14.50 -13.89
CA ALA A 100 -0.19 -14.44 -12.45
C ALA A 100 -1.40 -15.26 -11.99
N PRO A 101 -1.26 -16.11 -10.93
CA PRO A 101 -2.37 -16.82 -10.33
C PRO A 101 -3.32 -15.88 -9.60
N ASN A 102 -4.46 -16.38 -9.13
CA ASN A 102 -5.39 -15.56 -8.38
C ASN A 102 -4.88 -15.34 -6.94
N ILE A 103 -4.53 -14.08 -6.61
CA ILE A 103 -3.97 -13.73 -5.30
C ILE A 103 -4.91 -14.07 -4.13
N PHE A 104 -6.21 -13.99 -4.34
CA PHE A 104 -7.18 -14.30 -3.30
C PHE A 104 -7.22 -15.79 -2.92
N ASP A 105 -6.74 -16.67 -3.79
CA ASP A 105 -6.70 -18.10 -3.49
C ASP A 105 -5.55 -18.46 -2.53
N GLU A 106 -4.57 -17.57 -2.37
CA GLU A 106 -3.49 -17.70 -1.37
C GLU A 106 -3.81 -16.94 -0.07
N PHE A 107 -4.90 -16.19 -0.02
CA PHE A 107 -5.28 -15.43 1.16
C PHE A 107 -6.12 -16.28 2.11
N SER A 108 -5.60 -16.51 3.32
CA SER A 108 -6.23 -17.35 4.33
C SER A 108 -7.54 -16.77 4.86
N ASP A 109 -8.53 -17.62 5.02
CA ASP A 109 -9.80 -17.27 5.67
C ASP A 109 -9.62 -16.83 7.13
N ASP A 110 -8.51 -17.20 7.78
CA ASP A 110 -8.23 -16.82 9.18
C ASP A 110 -7.60 -15.44 9.32
N ALA A 111 -7.04 -14.89 8.26
CA ALA A 111 -6.46 -13.55 8.26
C ALA A 111 -7.54 -12.47 8.05
N ALA A 112 -7.35 -11.32 8.67
CA ALA A 112 -8.15 -10.12 8.40
C ALA A 112 -7.46 -9.19 7.39
N PHE A 113 -6.11 -9.23 7.36
CA PHE A 113 -5.26 -8.37 6.56
C PHE A 113 -4.11 -9.18 5.94
N GLY A 114 -3.78 -8.91 4.70
CA GLY A 114 -2.64 -9.52 4.01
C GLY A 114 -1.76 -8.45 3.39
N ALA A 115 -0.45 -8.55 3.56
CA ALA A 115 0.52 -7.66 2.93
C ALA A 115 1.92 -8.29 2.91
N VAL A 116 2.80 -7.76 2.07
CA VAL A 116 4.19 -8.24 1.96
C VAL A 116 5.07 -7.48 2.95
N VAL A 117 5.83 -8.20 3.77
CA VAL A 117 6.84 -7.62 4.67
C VAL A 117 8.03 -7.16 3.83
N GLU A 118 8.39 -5.89 3.91
CA GLU A 118 9.37 -5.29 3.00
C GLU A 118 10.79 -5.84 3.20
N ARG A 119 11.21 -6.08 4.44
CA ARG A 119 12.54 -6.64 4.75
C ARG A 119 12.70 -8.13 4.37
N ASP A 120 11.58 -8.84 4.10
CA ASP A 120 11.60 -10.25 3.71
C ASP A 120 11.68 -10.42 2.17
N MET A 121 11.71 -9.32 1.42
CA MET A 121 11.90 -9.34 -0.03
C MET A 121 13.36 -9.59 -0.40
N PRO A 122 13.67 -10.23 -1.56
CA PRO A 122 15.03 -10.34 -2.08
C PRO A 122 15.48 -9.01 -2.69
N ILE A 123 15.95 -8.10 -1.84
CA ILE A 123 16.28 -6.71 -2.19
C ILE A 123 17.79 -6.48 -2.33
N GLU A 124 18.15 -5.48 -3.12
CA GLU A 124 19.51 -5.00 -3.31
C GLU A 124 20.07 -4.34 -2.04
N ASP A 125 21.38 -4.50 -1.79
CA ASP A 125 22.07 -3.98 -0.59
C ASP A 125 21.85 -2.47 -0.34
N TRP A 126 21.77 -1.66 -1.42
CA TRP A 126 21.55 -0.23 -1.29
C TRP A 126 20.15 0.08 -0.76
N TYR A 127 19.17 -0.75 -1.13
CA TYR A 127 17.80 -0.59 -0.68
C TYR A 127 17.61 -1.15 0.73
N GLU A 128 18.27 -2.26 1.07
CA GLU A 128 18.29 -2.80 2.42
C GLU A 128 18.71 -1.74 3.45
N LYS A 129 19.82 -1.04 3.21
CA LYS A 129 20.26 0.08 4.05
C LYS A 129 19.21 1.20 4.16
N LYS A 130 18.52 1.48 3.06
CA LYS A 130 17.46 2.49 3.03
C LYS A 130 16.27 2.09 3.88
N ILE A 131 15.79 0.85 3.78
CA ILE A 131 14.63 0.37 4.56
C ILE A 131 14.96 0.23 6.04
N ILE A 132 16.18 -0.20 6.39
CA ILE A 132 16.64 -0.18 7.79
C ILE A 132 16.48 1.21 8.38
N ASN A 133 17.09 2.23 7.76
CA ASN A 133 17.01 3.62 8.22
C ASN A 133 15.56 4.15 8.26
N TYR A 134 14.76 3.83 7.23
CA TYR A 134 13.35 4.19 7.19
C TYR A 134 12.57 3.55 8.34
N SER A 135 12.79 2.28 8.62
CA SER A 135 12.12 1.54 9.68
C SER A 135 12.40 2.14 11.05
N TYR A 136 13.67 2.47 11.35
CA TYR A 136 14.03 3.17 12.59
C TYR A 136 13.33 4.53 12.68
N MET A 137 13.41 5.33 11.63
CA MET A 137 12.78 6.65 11.59
C MET A 137 11.26 6.58 11.87
N GLN A 138 10.55 5.58 11.33
CA GLN A 138 9.09 5.49 11.44
C GLN A 138 8.62 4.76 12.69
N TYR A 139 9.31 3.70 13.13
CA TYR A 139 8.75 2.73 14.07
C TYR A 139 9.50 2.63 15.42
N GLU A 140 10.77 3.06 15.54
CA GLU A 140 11.54 2.99 16.77
C GLU A 140 10.80 3.66 17.93
N ARG A 141 10.36 4.90 17.74
CA ARG A 141 9.61 5.63 18.76
C ARG A 141 8.30 4.95 19.15
N LEU A 142 7.60 4.34 18.20
CA LEU A 142 6.37 3.59 18.46
C LEU A 142 6.67 2.32 19.25
N HIS A 143 7.75 1.63 18.92
CA HIS A 143 8.19 0.44 19.65
C HIS A 143 8.57 0.79 21.10
N ASP A 144 9.40 1.80 21.30
CA ASP A 144 9.98 2.12 22.60
C ASP A 144 8.97 2.75 23.58
N PHE A 145 8.09 3.61 23.10
CA PHE A 145 7.22 4.43 23.95
C PHE A 145 5.75 4.04 23.97
N SER A 146 5.26 3.29 22.98
CA SER A 146 3.86 2.86 22.96
C SER A 146 3.65 1.40 23.37
N GLY A 147 4.73 0.65 23.58
CA GLY A 147 4.68 -0.79 23.93
C GLY A 147 4.17 -1.67 22.78
N ILE A 148 4.24 -1.18 21.54
CA ILE A 148 3.85 -1.94 20.34
C ILE A 148 5.08 -2.63 19.79
N ASN A 149 5.04 -3.97 19.70
CA ASN A 149 6.16 -4.73 19.16
C ASN A 149 6.20 -4.70 17.62
N PHE A 150 7.26 -4.10 17.07
CA PHE A 150 7.58 -4.09 15.63
C PHE A 150 8.69 -5.10 15.28
N ASP A 151 8.93 -6.11 16.10
CA ASP A 151 9.84 -7.23 15.86
C ASP A 151 11.21 -6.81 15.25
N PRO A 152 12.02 -5.99 15.97
CA PRO A 152 13.29 -5.50 15.47
C PRO A 152 14.32 -6.64 15.32
N ASN A 153 15.10 -6.58 14.23
CA ASN A 153 16.25 -7.43 13.98
C ASN A 153 17.35 -6.64 13.28
N GLU A 154 18.38 -7.32 12.74
CA GLU A 154 19.48 -6.71 11.96
C GLU A 154 19.01 -5.93 10.72
N LEU A 155 17.83 -6.27 10.18
CA LEU A 155 17.21 -5.58 9.05
C LEU A 155 16.23 -4.47 9.50
N GLY A 156 16.31 -4.05 10.75
CA GLY A 156 15.47 -3.00 11.32
C GLY A 156 14.11 -3.48 11.82
N PHE A 157 13.18 -2.56 12.00
CA PHE A 157 11.80 -2.84 12.44
C PHE A 157 10.97 -3.46 11.32
N GLU A 158 10.14 -4.44 11.68
CA GLU A 158 9.25 -5.09 10.73
C GLU A 158 8.10 -4.18 10.32
N PHE A 159 7.93 -4.01 9.01
CA PHE A 159 6.77 -3.33 8.44
C PHE A 159 6.37 -3.95 7.10
N CYS A 160 5.08 -3.84 6.76
CA CYS A 160 4.55 -4.26 5.49
C CYS A 160 4.58 -3.10 4.49
N ASN A 161 4.92 -3.40 3.23
CA ASN A 161 4.74 -2.48 2.13
C ASN A 161 3.24 -2.42 1.77
N MET A 162 2.70 -1.21 1.65
CA MET A 162 1.26 -0.97 1.43
C MET A 162 0.91 -0.73 -0.05
N GLY A 163 1.81 -1.06 -0.98
CA GLY A 163 1.49 -1.05 -2.41
C GLY A 163 0.49 -2.14 -2.81
N MET A 164 0.46 -3.24 -2.05
CA MET A 164 -0.51 -4.33 -2.20
C MET A 164 -1.03 -4.76 -0.83
N ILE A 165 -2.34 -4.67 -0.64
CA ILE A 165 -3.04 -5.01 0.60
C ILE A 165 -4.20 -5.95 0.25
N LEU A 166 -4.42 -6.98 1.08
CA LEU A 166 -5.60 -7.83 1.03
C LEU A 166 -6.42 -7.66 2.30
N LEU A 167 -7.72 -7.62 2.16
CA LEU A 167 -8.69 -7.56 3.25
C LEU A 167 -9.67 -8.73 3.15
N ASN A 168 -9.83 -9.46 4.24
CA ASN A 168 -11.02 -10.26 4.48
C ASN A 168 -12.05 -9.34 5.15
N CYS A 169 -13.09 -8.98 4.42
CA CYS A 169 -14.01 -7.92 4.82
C CYS A 169 -14.74 -8.24 6.13
N GLU A 170 -15.21 -9.47 6.32
CA GLU A 170 -15.87 -9.89 7.55
C GLU A 170 -14.95 -9.77 8.78
N LYS A 171 -13.69 -10.19 8.63
CA LYS A 171 -12.72 -10.19 9.73
C LYS A 171 -12.10 -8.82 9.98
N PHE A 172 -11.98 -7.98 8.95
CA PHE A 172 -11.41 -6.64 9.08
C PHE A 172 -12.42 -5.60 9.60
N LYS A 173 -13.69 -5.74 9.22
CA LYS A 173 -14.78 -4.81 9.59
C LYS A 173 -14.86 -4.44 11.08
N PRO A 174 -14.69 -5.36 12.06
CA PRO A 174 -14.74 -5.02 13.48
C PRO A 174 -13.70 -3.97 13.89
N TYR A 175 -12.54 -3.93 13.24
CA TYR A 175 -11.48 -2.98 13.54
C TYR A 175 -11.78 -1.56 13.05
N LEU A 176 -12.68 -1.40 12.08
CA LEU A 176 -13.18 -0.10 11.65
C LEU A 176 -14.18 0.52 12.65
N GLN A 177 -14.77 -0.28 13.55
CA GLN A 177 -15.68 0.17 14.60
C GLN A 177 -16.91 0.94 14.07
N GLY A 178 -17.37 0.60 12.85
CA GLY A 178 -18.48 1.27 12.18
C GLY A 178 -18.14 2.64 11.59
N GLN A 179 -16.89 3.06 11.65
CA GLN A 179 -16.43 4.34 11.11
C GLN A 179 -16.36 4.33 9.58
N THR A 180 -16.65 5.49 9.00
CA THR A 180 -16.31 5.76 7.60
C THR A 180 -14.79 5.79 7.40
N PRO A 181 -14.28 5.62 6.16
CA PRO A 181 -12.84 5.75 5.89
C PRO A 181 -12.23 7.06 6.38
N LYS A 182 -12.98 8.16 6.25
CA LYS A 182 -12.52 9.48 6.72
C LYS A 182 -12.42 9.54 8.24
N GLU A 183 -13.43 9.04 8.97
CA GLU A 183 -13.41 8.99 10.44
C GLU A 183 -12.30 8.07 10.94
N PHE A 184 -12.06 6.94 10.26
CA PHE A 184 -10.93 6.06 10.55
C PHE A 184 -9.60 6.82 10.47
N LEU A 185 -9.33 7.50 9.35
CA LEU A 185 -8.09 8.26 9.15
C LEU A 185 -7.93 9.45 10.11
N MET A 186 -9.03 10.01 10.57
CA MET A 186 -9.06 11.17 11.49
C MET A 186 -9.03 10.76 12.97
N ARG A 187 -8.79 9.48 13.29
CA ARG A 187 -8.55 9.06 14.68
C ARG A 187 -7.40 9.87 15.29
N SER A 188 -7.57 10.30 16.54
CA SER A 188 -6.56 11.12 17.23
C SER A 188 -5.17 10.47 17.27
N GLU A 189 -5.12 9.14 17.30
CA GLU A 189 -3.88 8.36 17.32
C GLU A 189 -3.12 8.39 15.99
N PHE A 190 -3.75 8.76 14.88
CA PHE A 190 -3.13 8.90 13.56
C PHE A 190 -2.72 10.33 13.22
N LYS A 191 -3.13 11.28 14.07
CA LYS A 191 -2.95 12.72 13.79
C LYS A 191 -1.49 13.07 13.47
N ASP A 192 -0.54 12.62 14.28
CA ASP A 192 0.88 12.91 14.07
C ASP A 192 1.41 12.33 12.75
N PHE A 193 0.89 11.19 12.29
CA PHE A 193 1.24 10.60 10.99
C PHE A 193 0.66 11.40 9.83
N VAL A 194 -0.61 11.77 9.92
CA VAL A 194 -1.28 12.58 8.90
C VAL A 194 -0.64 13.96 8.81
N ASP A 195 -0.36 14.60 9.93
CA ASP A 195 0.29 15.91 9.98
C ASP A 195 1.78 15.86 9.67
N GLY A 196 2.40 14.69 9.76
CA GLY A 196 3.84 14.52 9.50
C GLY A 196 4.70 15.18 10.57
N VAL A 197 4.33 15.04 11.85
CA VAL A 197 5.02 15.70 12.97
C VAL A 197 6.35 15.00 13.28
N GLY A 198 7.43 15.77 13.37
CA GLY A 198 8.73 15.27 13.81
C GLY A 198 9.29 14.19 12.89
N THR A 199 9.53 12.99 13.44
CA THR A 199 10.06 11.84 12.72
C THR A 199 9.12 11.33 11.62
N TRP A 200 7.82 11.63 11.73
CA TRP A 200 6.80 11.22 10.77
C TRP A 200 6.58 12.18 9.60
N LYS A 201 7.48 13.11 9.38
CA LYS A 201 7.47 14.03 8.23
C LYS A 201 7.23 13.32 6.88
N TRP A 202 7.70 12.09 6.75
CA TRP A 202 7.59 11.28 5.54
C TRP A 202 6.59 10.12 5.68
N SER A 203 5.76 10.13 6.73
CA SER A 203 4.76 9.08 6.91
C SER A 203 3.70 9.13 5.81
N THR A 204 3.17 7.94 5.50
CA THR A 204 2.12 7.72 4.53
C THR A 204 1.06 6.80 5.15
N ASP A 205 0.12 6.33 4.36
CA ASP A 205 -0.75 5.20 4.70
C ASP A 205 0.04 3.99 5.23
N GLN A 206 1.24 3.75 4.70
CA GLN A 206 2.12 2.66 5.14
C GLN A 206 2.47 2.77 6.64
N THR A 207 2.87 3.94 7.14
CA THR A 207 3.18 4.12 8.57
C THR A 207 1.93 3.94 9.42
N LEU A 208 0.82 4.56 9.00
CA LEU A 208 -0.46 4.52 9.71
C LEU A 208 -1.00 3.09 9.81
N LEU A 209 -1.07 2.37 8.68
CA LEU A 209 -1.63 1.02 8.65
C LEU A 209 -0.74 0.01 9.40
N ASN A 210 0.60 0.10 9.29
CA ASN A 210 1.50 -0.75 10.08
C ASN A 210 1.33 -0.52 11.60
N PHE A 211 1.23 0.74 12.03
CA PHE A 211 0.90 1.06 13.42
C PHE A 211 -0.45 0.47 13.83
N PHE A 212 -1.48 0.64 13.00
CA PHE A 212 -2.83 0.13 13.26
C PHE A 212 -2.85 -1.39 13.40
N ILE A 213 -2.26 -2.12 12.46
CA ILE A 213 -2.22 -3.58 12.47
C ILE A 213 -1.55 -4.09 13.76
N LYS A 214 -0.39 -3.54 14.11
CA LYS A 214 0.37 -3.95 15.29
C LYS A 214 -0.34 -3.56 16.60
N LYS A 215 -0.87 -2.34 16.70
CA LYS A 215 -1.58 -1.85 17.88
C LYS A 215 -2.83 -2.65 18.21
N TYR A 216 -3.65 -2.91 17.21
CA TYR A 216 -4.92 -3.62 17.37
C TYR A 216 -4.80 -5.13 17.20
N ARG A 217 -3.57 -5.65 16.99
CA ARG A 217 -3.31 -7.08 16.76
C ARG A 217 -4.22 -7.66 15.69
N VAL A 218 -4.36 -6.92 14.58
CA VAL A 218 -5.15 -7.38 13.43
C VAL A 218 -4.52 -8.67 12.89
N PRO A 219 -5.29 -9.76 12.72
CA PRO A 219 -4.77 -11.00 12.15
C PRO A 219 -4.15 -10.76 10.78
N LEU A 220 -2.81 -10.78 10.73
CA LEU A 220 -2.02 -10.48 9.55
C LEU A 220 -1.50 -11.76 8.91
N GLN A 221 -1.76 -11.95 7.61
CA GLN A 221 -1.03 -12.89 6.78
C GLN A 221 0.13 -12.15 6.09
N LYS A 222 1.35 -12.60 6.35
CA LYS A 222 2.52 -12.18 5.59
C LYS A 222 2.47 -12.87 4.24
N MET A 223 2.20 -12.09 3.19
CA MET A 223 2.15 -12.59 1.82
C MET A 223 3.55 -12.81 1.27
N HIS A 224 3.68 -13.76 0.35
CA HIS A 224 4.95 -14.01 -0.31
C HIS A 224 5.39 -12.78 -1.13
N TRP A 225 6.69 -12.45 -1.13
CA TRP A 225 7.24 -11.26 -1.79
C TRP A 225 6.94 -11.16 -3.30
N LYS A 226 6.67 -12.27 -3.98
CA LYS A 226 6.27 -12.29 -5.40
C LYS A 226 5.01 -11.48 -5.70
N TRP A 227 4.20 -11.20 -4.70
CA TRP A 227 2.98 -10.42 -4.82
C TRP A 227 3.17 -8.90 -4.75
N ASN A 228 4.41 -8.44 -4.50
CA ASN A 228 4.73 -7.01 -4.49
C ASN A 228 6.22 -6.78 -4.73
N GLY A 229 6.72 -7.24 -5.89
CA GLY A 229 8.12 -7.10 -6.24
C GLY A 229 8.49 -5.66 -6.59
N LEU A 230 9.39 -5.06 -5.83
CA LEU A 230 9.82 -3.67 -6.01
C LEU A 230 10.80 -3.56 -7.19
N PHE A 231 10.34 -3.11 -8.36
CA PHE A 231 11.12 -3.11 -9.61
C PHE A 231 12.53 -2.54 -9.47
N THR A 232 12.67 -1.40 -8.75
CA THR A 232 13.96 -0.71 -8.63
C THR A 232 14.90 -1.31 -7.59
N ALA A 233 14.44 -2.29 -6.82
CA ALA A 233 15.16 -2.80 -5.64
C ALA A 233 15.16 -4.32 -5.50
N ASN A 234 14.31 -5.05 -6.21
CA ASN A 234 14.21 -6.49 -6.10
C ASN A 234 15.17 -7.16 -7.12
N ASN A 235 16.05 -8.04 -6.65
CA ASN A 235 17.02 -8.73 -7.51
C ASN A 235 16.48 -10.02 -8.16
N LYS A 236 15.19 -10.32 -7.97
CA LYS A 236 14.45 -11.46 -8.56
C LYS A 236 13.12 -11.01 -9.16
N ILE A 237 13.11 -9.87 -9.84
CA ILE A 237 11.90 -9.27 -10.38
C ILE A 237 11.21 -10.15 -11.43
N ASP A 238 11.97 -10.99 -12.12
CA ASP A 238 11.50 -11.98 -13.10
C ASP A 238 10.61 -13.07 -12.46
N GLU A 239 10.78 -13.34 -11.17
CA GLU A 239 9.93 -14.30 -10.43
C GLU A 239 8.63 -13.68 -9.90
N CYS A 240 8.46 -12.35 -9.97
CA CYS A 240 7.31 -11.67 -9.37
C CYS A 240 6.04 -11.83 -10.21
N HIS A 241 4.91 -12.02 -9.55
CA HIS A 241 3.57 -11.96 -10.14
C HIS A 241 3.09 -10.52 -10.30
N PHE A 242 3.29 -9.70 -9.26
CA PHE A 242 2.98 -8.28 -9.23
C PHE A 242 4.29 -7.49 -9.14
N ILE A 243 4.46 -6.53 -10.04
CA ILE A 243 5.66 -5.70 -10.15
C ILE A 243 5.31 -4.26 -9.84
N HIS A 244 5.88 -3.73 -8.77
CA HIS A 244 5.64 -2.40 -8.26
C HIS A 244 6.72 -1.43 -8.75
N PHE A 245 6.36 -0.54 -9.66
CA PHE A 245 7.24 0.48 -10.23
C PHE A 245 7.37 1.71 -9.32
N PHE A 246 7.80 1.47 -8.08
CA PHE A 246 7.99 2.55 -7.12
C PHE A 246 9.30 3.33 -7.37
N LEU A 247 9.50 4.47 -6.67
CA LEU A 247 10.66 5.37 -6.84
C LEU A 247 10.79 5.89 -8.27
N LYS A 248 9.78 6.59 -8.77
CA LYS A 248 9.70 7.15 -10.12
C LYS A 248 10.99 7.83 -10.61
N ASP A 249 11.72 8.51 -9.73
CA ASP A 249 12.97 9.20 -10.12
C ASP A 249 14.10 8.21 -10.50
N LYS A 250 13.96 6.93 -10.18
CA LYS A 250 14.88 5.87 -10.57
C LYS A 250 14.44 5.11 -11.82
N LEU A 251 13.22 5.34 -12.30
CA LEU A 251 12.70 4.69 -13.49
C LEU A 251 13.16 5.42 -14.76
N PRO A 252 13.36 4.71 -15.88
CA PRO A 252 13.59 5.30 -17.19
C PRO A 252 12.53 6.36 -17.51
N ASN A 253 12.99 7.58 -17.81
CA ASN A 253 12.12 8.73 -18.06
C ASN A 253 10.98 8.87 -17.03
N LYS A 254 11.26 8.61 -15.74
CA LYS A 254 10.29 8.65 -14.62
C LYS A 254 9.05 7.77 -14.83
N GLY A 255 9.21 6.67 -15.56
CA GLY A 255 8.13 5.72 -15.87
C GLY A 255 7.35 6.03 -17.15
N GLU A 256 7.66 7.10 -17.86
CA GLU A 256 6.96 7.43 -19.11
C GLU A 256 7.44 6.60 -20.32
N ASN A 257 8.59 5.90 -20.20
CA ASN A 257 9.08 4.95 -21.20
C ASN A 257 8.62 3.51 -20.83
N VAL A 258 7.34 3.24 -21.00
CA VAL A 258 6.71 1.97 -20.63
C VAL A 258 7.30 0.79 -21.41
N GLU A 259 7.64 0.98 -22.70
CA GLU A 259 8.25 -0.07 -23.53
C GLU A 259 9.56 -0.57 -22.91
N GLU A 260 10.44 0.33 -22.49
CA GLU A 260 11.70 -0.03 -21.85
C GLU A 260 11.47 -0.77 -20.52
N LEU A 261 10.48 -0.34 -19.73
CA LEU A 261 10.13 -1.02 -18.49
C LEU A 261 9.60 -2.43 -18.74
N MET A 262 8.74 -2.61 -19.75
CA MET A 262 8.22 -3.93 -20.10
C MET A 262 9.30 -4.86 -20.65
N ASN A 263 10.25 -4.35 -21.42
CA ASN A 263 11.40 -5.11 -21.91
C ASN A 263 12.34 -5.53 -20.75
N ALA A 264 12.39 -4.76 -19.67
CA ALA A 264 13.24 -5.07 -18.52
C ALA A 264 12.65 -6.16 -17.59
N ILE A 265 11.36 -6.47 -17.72
CA ILE A 265 10.69 -7.49 -16.88
C ILE A 265 10.29 -8.75 -17.65
N ASN A 266 10.46 -8.80 -18.96
CA ASN A 266 10.24 -9.98 -19.82
C ASN A 266 11.56 -10.67 -20.17
#